data_43b7bded66449cd22c8f284ceea1e739
#
_entry.id   43b7bded66449cd22c8f284ceea1e739
#
_cell.length_a   1.000
_cell.length_b   1.000
_cell.length_c   1.000
_cell.angle_alpha   90.00
_cell.angle_beta   90.00
_cell.angle_gamma   90.00
#
_symmetry.space_group_name_H-M   'P 1'
#
loop_
_entity.id
_entity.type
_entity.pdbx_description
1 polymer ?
#
loop_
_entity_poly.entity_id
_entity_poly.type
_entity_poly.pdbx_seq_one_letter_code
_entity_poly.pdbx_strand_id
1 'polypeptide(L)'
;MNLYKFARTIVAIILFPLYRIKVIGKENVPKQGPVIICSNHISNLDPPVVGITSPRDIYFMAKGELFEKPILGKLLLGIHAFPVKRGLSDRNALRKGLKILDNQETLGLFPEGTRSKSGELGKPLAGAGFFALRSQAIIIPCAIIGPYKPFKRLKVVYGSPVDMEHYRQSKASAKEAADGIMEEISKLIETHQK
;
A
#
# COMPACT_ATOMS: atom_id res chain seq x y z
N MET A 1 -5.07 24.17 -5.08
CA MET A 1 -5.37 22.76 -4.66
C MET A 1 -4.46 21.85 -5.46
N ASN A 2 -3.65 21.00 -4.81
CA ASN A 2 -2.72 20.07 -5.48
C ASN A 2 -3.56 19.02 -6.25
N LEU A 3 -3.12 18.59 -7.44
CA LEU A 3 -3.80 17.59 -8.28
C LEU A 3 -4.12 16.30 -7.50
N TYR A 4 -3.21 15.85 -6.64
CA TYR A 4 -3.43 14.69 -5.76
C TYR A 4 -4.67 14.87 -4.88
N LYS A 5 -4.77 15.98 -4.14
CA LYS A 5 -5.91 16.25 -3.24
C LYS A 5 -7.22 16.38 -4.02
N PHE A 6 -7.18 16.98 -5.19
CA PHE A 6 -8.35 17.09 -6.07
C PHE A 6 -8.83 15.71 -6.54
N ALA A 7 -7.92 14.92 -7.11
CA ALA A 7 -8.23 13.56 -7.57
C ALA A 7 -8.73 12.68 -6.42
N ARG A 8 -8.06 12.74 -5.26
CA ARG A 8 -8.44 12.02 -4.04
C ARG A 8 -9.88 12.36 -3.61
N THR A 9 -10.25 13.63 -3.62
CA THR A 9 -11.61 14.07 -3.25
C THR A 9 -12.65 13.52 -4.22
N ILE A 10 -12.43 13.63 -5.55
CA ILE A 10 -13.36 13.09 -6.55
C ILE A 10 -13.50 11.58 -6.39
N VAL A 11 -12.39 10.86 -6.27
CA VAL A 11 -12.41 9.40 -6.10
C VAL A 11 -13.13 9.01 -4.80
N ALA A 12 -12.95 9.77 -3.72
CA ALA A 12 -13.64 9.53 -2.47
C ALA A 12 -15.15 9.71 -2.59
N ILE A 13 -15.61 10.81 -3.21
CA ILE A 13 -17.06 11.07 -3.44
C ILE A 13 -17.71 9.92 -4.21
N ILE A 14 -16.99 9.29 -5.14
CA ILE A 14 -17.52 8.19 -5.96
C ILE A 14 -17.42 6.85 -5.21
N LEU A 15 -16.25 6.50 -4.69
CA LEU A 15 -16.01 5.15 -4.18
C LEU A 15 -16.62 4.89 -2.80
N PHE A 16 -16.69 5.90 -1.90
CA PHE A 16 -17.27 5.71 -0.57
C PHE A 16 -18.74 5.25 -0.63
N PRO A 17 -19.65 5.92 -1.36
CA PRO A 17 -21.02 5.47 -1.47
C PRO A 17 -21.15 4.20 -2.33
N LEU A 18 -20.39 4.11 -3.43
CA LEU A 18 -20.48 2.98 -4.36
C LEU A 18 -20.14 1.64 -3.69
N TYR A 19 -19.12 1.61 -2.86
CA TYR A 19 -18.66 0.39 -2.17
C TYR A 19 -18.96 0.42 -0.67
N ARG A 20 -19.75 1.38 -0.19
CA ARG A 20 -20.09 1.52 1.24
C ARG A 20 -18.85 1.31 2.13
N ILE A 21 -17.76 2.02 1.79
CA ILE A 21 -16.44 1.81 2.39
C ILE A 21 -16.51 2.08 3.90
N LYS A 22 -16.08 1.07 4.70
CA LYS A 22 -15.89 1.20 6.14
C LYS A 22 -14.40 1.18 6.45
N VAL A 23 -13.90 2.22 7.11
CA VAL A 23 -12.50 2.35 7.53
C VAL A 23 -12.41 2.03 9.02
N ILE A 24 -11.43 1.22 9.40
CA ILE A 24 -11.17 0.79 10.79
C ILE A 24 -9.68 0.99 11.05
N GLY A 25 -9.31 1.46 12.26
CA GLY A 25 -7.92 1.60 12.69
C GLY A 25 -7.14 2.70 11.99
N LYS A 26 -7.81 3.67 11.36
CA LYS A 26 -7.17 4.80 10.67
C LYS A 26 -6.20 5.58 11.57
N GLU A 27 -6.47 5.63 12.85
CA GLU A 27 -5.66 6.24 13.90
C GLU A 27 -4.30 5.58 14.10
N ASN A 28 -4.14 4.33 13.68
CA ASN A 28 -2.87 3.59 13.74
C ASN A 28 -1.82 4.14 12.75
N VAL A 29 -2.25 4.91 11.74
CA VAL A 29 -1.33 5.53 10.77
C VAL A 29 -0.76 6.81 11.39
N PRO A 30 0.57 6.88 11.65
CA PRO A 30 1.21 8.06 12.23
C PRO A 30 1.01 9.30 11.36
N LYS A 31 0.75 10.44 12.00
CA LYS A 31 0.56 11.71 11.30
C LYS A 31 1.87 12.27 10.69
N GLN A 32 3.01 11.90 11.25
CA GLN A 32 4.34 12.38 10.85
C GLN A 32 5.32 11.21 10.78
N GLY A 33 6.48 11.45 10.20
CA GLY A 33 7.53 10.46 10.04
C GLY A 33 7.33 9.57 8.81
N PRO A 34 8.32 8.73 8.46
CA PRO A 34 8.23 7.82 7.34
C PRO A 34 7.30 6.65 7.66
N VAL A 35 6.38 6.34 6.76
CA VAL A 35 5.41 5.25 6.93
C VAL A 35 5.39 4.37 5.69
N ILE A 36 5.31 3.07 5.88
CA ILE A 36 5.00 2.12 4.82
C ILE A 36 3.65 1.48 5.13
N ILE A 37 2.67 1.65 4.24
CA ILE A 37 1.40 0.94 4.31
C ILE A 37 1.49 -0.28 3.41
N CYS A 38 1.41 -1.47 3.99
CA CYS A 38 1.44 -2.74 3.28
C CYS A 38 0.03 -3.34 3.23
N SER A 39 -0.52 -3.57 2.04
CA SER A 39 -1.88 -4.08 1.87
C SER A 39 -1.91 -5.32 0.99
N ASN A 40 -2.90 -6.20 1.19
CA ASN A 40 -3.26 -7.23 0.21
C ASN A 40 -3.76 -6.59 -1.10
N HIS A 41 -3.65 -7.32 -2.21
CA HIS A 41 -3.96 -6.79 -3.53
C HIS A 41 -4.97 -7.66 -4.28
N ILE A 42 -6.23 -7.23 -4.30
CA ILE A 42 -7.36 -7.97 -4.90
C ILE A 42 -7.99 -7.26 -6.10
N SER A 43 -7.74 -5.94 -6.27
CA SER A 43 -8.34 -5.14 -7.35
C SER A 43 -7.40 -4.06 -7.86
N ASN A 44 -7.62 -3.58 -9.09
CA ASN A 44 -7.00 -2.34 -9.59
C ASN A 44 -7.45 -1.10 -8.80
N LEU A 45 -8.55 -1.21 -8.06
CA LEU A 45 -9.07 -0.13 -7.21
C LEU A 45 -8.41 -0.07 -5.83
N ASP A 46 -7.54 -1.04 -5.46
CA ASP A 46 -6.89 -1.02 -4.14
C ASP A 46 -6.02 0.22 -3.92
N PRO A 47 -5.13 0.64 -4.85
CA PRO A 47 -4.34 1.85 -4.65
C PRO A 47 -5.20 3.11 -4.44
N PRO A 48 -6.22 3.43 -5.27
CA PRO A 48 -7.10 4.54 -4.99
C PRO A 48 -7.90 4.38 -3.69
N VAL A 49 -8.37 3.17 -3.35
CA VAL A 49 -9.10 2.91 -2.09
C VAL A 49 -8.21 3.17 -0.87
N VAL A 50 -6.99 2.64 -0.85
CA VAL A 50 -6.05 2.93 0.25
C VAL A 50 -5.70 4.42 0.27
N GLY A 51 -5.51 5.04 -0.90
CA GLY A 51 -5.22 6.47 -1.02
C GLY A 51 -6.30 7.39 -0.44
N ILE A 52 -7.59 7.08 -0.65
CA ILE A 52 -8.70 7.90 -0.13
C ILE A 52 -9.02 7.63 1.35
N THR A 53 -8.69 6.45 1.86
CA THR A 53 -8.98 6.04 3.25
C THR A 53 -7.84 6.38 4.21
N SER A 54 -6.60 6.50 3.73
CA SER A 54 -5.44 6.90 4.52
C SER A 54 -5.57 8.34 5.03
N PRO A 55 -5.10 8.66 6.24
CA PRO A 55 -5.02 10.05 6.72
C PRO A 55 -3.89 10.86 6.05
N ARG A 56 -3.00 10.21 5.30
CA ARG A 56 -1.83 10.82 4.64
C ARG A 56 -1.86 10.60 3.14
N ASP A 57 -1.17 11.47 2.41
CA ASP A 57 -0.90 11.28 0.98
C ASP A 57 0.07 10.11 0.81
N ILE A 58 -0.18 9.24 -0.17
CA ILE A 58 0.58 8.01 -0.37
C ILE A 58 1.22 7.99 -1.74
N TYR A 59 2.47 7.58 -1.80
CA TYR A 59 3.18 7.24 -3.03
C TYR A 59 3.05 5.76 -3.34
N PHE A 60 2.63 5.42 -4.56
CA PHE A 60 2.48 4.03 -5.01
C PHE A 60 3.42 3.69 -6.15
N MET A 61 3.91 2.46 -6.15
CA MET A 61 4.57 1.89 -7.32
C MET A 61 3.52 1.44 -8.34
N ALA A 62 3.68 1.83 -9.59
CA ALA A 62 2.82 1.40 -10.67
C ALA A 62 3.64 0.87 -11.85
N LYS A 63 3.03 -0.01 -12.65
CA LYS A 63 3.68 -0.68 -13.79
C LYS A 63 4.25 0.35 -14.78
N GLY A 64 5.53 0.20 -15.14
CA GLY A 64 6.26 1.17 -15.97
C GLY A 64 5.57 1.52 -17.28
N GLU A 65 4.97 0.52 -17.96
CA GLU A 65 4.27 0.70 -19.23
C GLU A 65 3.05 1.65 -19.16
N LEU A 66 2.50 1.88 -17.97
CA LEU A 66 1.42 2.85 -17.78
C LEU A 66 1.91 4.29 -17.96
N PHE A 67 3.20 4.53 -17.71
CA PHE A 67 3.80 5.87 -17.83
C PHE A 67 4.25 6.21 -19.26
N GLU A 68 4.29 5.21 -20.16
CA GLU A 68 4.59 5.42 -21.59
C GLU A 68 3.44 6.11 -22.31
N LYS A 69 2.21 6.05 -21.75
CA LYS A 69 1.05 6.76 -22.27
C LYS A 69 1.07 8.22 -21.78
N PRO A 70 1.19 9.24 -22.70
CA PRO A 70 1.49 10.62 -22.29
C PRO A 70 0.52 11.24 -21.29
N ILE A 71 -0.79 11.03 -21.49
CA ILE A 71 -1.82 11.60 -20.61
C ILE A 71 -1.88 10.84 -19.29
N LEU A 72 -1.93 9.49 -19.36
CA LEU A 72 -2.00 8.65 -18.18
C LEU A 72 -0.73 8.76 -17.32
N GLY A 73 0.45 8.78 -17.96
CA GLY A 73 1.73 8.93 -17.25
C GLY A 73 1.80 10.24 -16.47
N LYS A 74 1.41 11.36 -17.07
CA LYS A 74 1.34 12.66 -16.38
C LYS A 74 0.34 12.64 -15.22
N LEU A 75 -0.83 12.02 -15.40
CA LEU A 75 -1.82 11.88 -14.35
C LEU A 75 -1.27 11.05 -13.20
N LEU A 76 -0.67 9.88 -13.49
CA LEU A 76 -0.09 9.00 -12.48
C LEU A 76 1.00 9.70 -11.66
N LEU A 77 1.91 10.43 -12.32
CA LEU A 77 2.92 11.24 -11.62
C LEU A 77 2.27 12.30 -10.72
N GLY A 78 1.23 12.96 -11.19
CA GLY A 78 0.50 13.98 -10.44
C GLY A 78 -0.28 13.46 -9.24
N ILE A 79 -0.60 12.16 -9.22
CA ILE A 79 -1.24 11.48 -8.08
C ILE A 79 -0.24 10.63 -7.28
N HIS A 80 1.03 11.00 -7.30
CA HIS A 80 2.10 10.38 -6.51
C HIS A 80 2.40 8.91 -6.87
N ALA A 81 2.06 8.45 -8.09
CA ALA A 81 2.53 7.17 -8.57
C ALA A 81 3.90 7.31 -9.25
N PHE A 82 4.73 6.26 -9.16
CA PHE A 82 6.02 6.21 -9.85
C PHE A 82 6.25 4.85 -10.49
N PRO A 83 7.01 4.79 -11.61
CA PRO A 83 7.17 3.57 -12.39
C PRO A 83 8.05 2.54 -11.68
N VAL A 84 7.70 1.26 -11.85
CA VAL A 84 8.52 0.10 -11.49
C VAL A 84 8.50 -0.94 -12.61
N LYS A 85 9.67 -1.50 -12.92
CA LYS A 85 9.82 -2.64 -13.81
C LYS A 85 9.61 -3.93 -13.01
N ARG A 86 8.51 -4.62 -13.26
CA ARG A 86 8.17 -5.88 -12.57
C ARG A 86 9.09 -7.02 -13.03
N GLY A 87 9.33 -7.97 -12.13
CA GLY A 87 10.10 -9.19 -12.42
C GLY A 87 11.62 -9.01 -12.42
N LEU A 88 12.13 -7.80 -12.25
CA LEU A 88 13.55 -7.47 -12.15
C LEU A 88 13.80 -6.66 -10.88
N SER A 89 15.04 -6.72 -10.38
CA SER A 89 15.50 -5.84 -9.31
C SER A 89 15.64 -4.40 -9.85
N ASP A 90 14.54 -3.64 -9.82
CA ASP A 90 14.54 -2.24 -10.30
C ASP A 90 15.18 -1.32 -9.26
N ARG A 91 16.49 -1.14 -9.37
CA ARG A 91 17.28 -0.29 -8.47
C ARG A 91 16.80 1.15 -8.44
N ASN A 92 16.23 1.66 -9.53
CA ASN A 92 15.73 3.03 -9.59
C ASN A 92 14.44 3.17 -8.79
N ALA A 93 13.52 2.20 -8.90
CA ALA A 93 12.32 2.17 -8.10
C ALA A 93 12.66 2.01 -6.60
N LEU A 94 13.63 1.15 -6.24
CA LEU A 94 14.10 0.99 -4.86
C LEU A 94 14.67 2.29 -4.31
N ARG A 95 15.57 2.98 -5.04
CA ARG A 95 16.11 4.29 -4.64
C ARG A 95 15.02 5.35 -4.48
N LYS A 96 14.04 5.38 -5.41
CA LYS A 96 12.93 6.32 -5.35
C LYS A 96 12.07 6.09 -4.10
N GLY A 97 11.75 4.82 -3.79
CA GLY A 97 11.00 4.46 -2.59
C GLY A 97 11.73 4.85 -1.30
N LEU A 98 13.04 4.58 -1.20
CA LEU A 98 13.83 5.02 -0.04
C LEU A 98 13.84 6.54 0.08
N LYS A 99 14.04 7.28 -1.02
CA LYS A 99 14.01 8.75 -1.00
C LYS A 99 12.64 9.31 -0.53
N ILE A 100 11.53 8.66 -0.87
CA ILE A 100 10.20 9.04 -0.36
C ILE A 100 10.17 8.89 1.17
N LEU A 101 10.68 7.79 1.69
CA LEU A 101 10.73 7.55 3.14
C LEU A 101 11.69 8.51 3.85
N ASP A 102 12.86 8.80 3.26
CA ASP A 102 13.81 9.79 3.79
C ASP A 102 13.19 11.20 3.87
N ASN A 103 12.28 11.53 2.95
CA ASN A 103 11.50 12.77 2.97
C ASN A 103 10.32 12.74 3.96
N GLN A 104 10.24 11.74 4.84
CA GLN A 104 9.19 11.59 5.85
C GLN A 104 7.79 11.38 5.26
N GLU A 105 7.71 10.89 4.01
CA GLU A 105 6.48 10.64 3.29
C GLU A 105 5.98 9.19 3.49
N THR A 106 4.82 8.89 2.91
CA THR A 106 4.21 7.56 3.03
C THR A 106 4.34 6.77 1.73
N LEU A 107 4.87 5.55 1.82
CA LEU A 107 4.96 4.60 0.72
C LEU A 107 3.87 3.53 0.85
N GLY A 108 3.06 3.34 -0.19
CA GLY A 108 2.10 2.25 -0.29
C GLY A 108 2.68 1.07 -1.06
N LEU A 109 2.60 -0.11 -0.49
CA LEU A 109 3.12 -1.34 -1.08
C LEU A 109 2.06 -2.44 -1.06
N PHE A 110 2.08 -3.25 -2.10
CA PHE A 110 1.38 -4.52 -2.16
C PHE A 110 2.44 -5.63 -2.16
N PRO A 111 2.70 -6.27 -1.00
CA PRO A 111 3.82 -7.21 -0.88
C PRO A 111 3.77 -8.37 -1.88
N GLU A 112 2.58 -8.77 -2.33
CA GLU A 112 2.36 -9.81 -3.34
C GLU A 112 2.96 -9.45 -4.72
N GLY A 113 3.20 -8.17 -5.00
CA GLY A 113 3.73 -7.66 -6.28
C GLY A 113 2.77 -7.79 -7.46
N THR A 114 1.69 -8.55 -7.31
CA THR A 114 0.62 -8.73 -8.31
C THR A 114 -0.71 -8.93 -7.60
N ARG A 115 -1.81 -8.76 -8.33
CA ARG A 115 -3.15 -8.99 -7.78
C ARG A 115 -3.44 -10.48 -7.62
N SER A 116 -4.03 -10.84 -6.49
CA SER A 116 -4.64 -12.15 -6.32
C SER A 116 -5.82 -12.32 -7.29
N LYS A 117 -5.89 -13.46 -7.96
CA LYS A 117 -7.01 -13.84 -8.85
C LYS A 117 -8.08 -14.63 -8.11
N SER A 118 -7.70 -15.39 -7.08
CA SER A 118 -8.59 -16.19 -6.24
C SER A 118 -9.24 -15.39 -5.11
N GLY A 119 -8.68 -14.22 -4.77
CA GLY A 119 -9.02 -13.47 -3.56
C GLY A 119 -8.27 -13.95 -2.31
N GLU A 120 -7.52 -15.03 -2.42
CA GLU A 120 -6.64 -15.52 -1.34
C GLU A 120 -5.36 -14.69 -1.26
N LEU A 121 -4.78 -14.62 -0.09
CA LEU A 121 -3.54 -13.90 0.17
C LEU A 121 -2.36 -14.62 -0.50
N GLY A 122 -1.67 -13.93 -1.41
CA GLY A 122 -0.51 -14.47 -2.13
C GLY A 122 0.76 -14.47 -1.29
N LYS A 123 1.81 -15.15 -1.78
CA LYS A 123 3.13 -15.11 -1.16
C LYS A 123 3.79 -13.75 -1.41
N PRO A 124 4.43 -13.13 -0.39
CA PRO A 124 5.09 -11.85 -0.59
C PRO A 124 6.40 -11.97 -1.35
N LEU A 125 6.72 -10.94 -2.10
CA LEU A 125 8.05 -10.66 -2.62
C LEU A 125 8.90 -9.95 -1.56
N ALA A 126 10.21 -10.06 -1.64
CA ALA A 126 11.14 -9.45 -0.70
C ALA A 126 11.12 -7.90 -0.67
N GLY A 127 10.43 -7.25 -1.61
CA GLY A 127 10.43 -5.79 -1.74
C GLY A 127 9.92 -5.04 -0.52
N ALA A 128 8.82 -5.49 0.10
CA ALA A 128 8.28 -4.85 1.31
C ALA A 128 9.26 -4.96 2.47
N GLY A 129 9.83 -6.14 2.70
CA GLY A 129 10.86 -6.36 3.73
C GLY A 129 12.14 -5.58 3.45
N PHE A 130 12.55 -5.42 2.20
CA PHE A 130 13.69 -4.57 1.84
C PHE A 130 13.49 -3.13 2.33
N PHE A 131 12.35 -2.51 2.05
CA PHE A 131 12.07 -1.15 2.52
C PHE A 131 11.97 -1.09 4.04
N ALA A 132 11.31 -2.07 4.66
CA ALA A 132 11.13 -2.15 6.11
C ALA A 132 12.45 -2.24 6.87
N LEU A 133 13.43 -3.00 6.34
CA LEU A 133 14.75 -3.17 6.96
C LEU A 133 15.74 -2.05 6.63
N ARG A 134 15.56 -1.36 5.49
CA ARG A 134 16.47 -0.32 4.99
C ARG A 134 16.04 1.11 5.30
N SER A 135 14.90 1.28 5.97
CA SER A 135 14.40 2.59 6.41
C SER A 135 14.02 2.56 7.88
N GLN A 136 13.81 3.75 8.45
CA GLN A 136 13.24 3.92 9.80
C GLN A 136 11.71 4.03 9.76
N ALA A 137 11.08 3.62 8.64
CA ALA A 137 9.65 3.73 8.48
C ALA A 137 8.88 2.82 9.43
N ILE A 138 7.77 3.34 9.93
CA ILE A 138 6.78 2.56 10.67
C ILE A 138 5.96 1.77 9.65
N ILE A 139 5.84 0.47 9.85
CA ILE A 139 5.10 -0.42 8.95
C ILE A 139 3.69 -0.59 9.46
N ILE A 140 2.71 -0.20 8.66
CA ILE A 140 1.29 -0.36 8.97
C ILE A 140 0.71 -1.45 8.05
N PRO A 141 0.30 -2.60 8.59
CA PRO A 141 -0.41 -3.59 7.81
C PRO A 141 -1.82 -3.08 7.53
N CYS A 142 -2.29 -3.29 6.32
CA CYS A 142 -3.61 -2.88 5.87
C CYS A 142 -4.33 -4.05 5.20
N ALA A 143 -5.60 -4.27 5.54
CA ALA A 143 -6.40 -5.29 4.90
C ALA A 143 -7.58 -4.67 4.16
N ILE A 144 -7.74 -5.03 2.88
CA ILE A 144 -8.91 -4.74 2.07
C ILE A 144 -9.76 -6.00 2.02
N ILE A 145 -10.97 -5.92 2.57
CA ILE A 145 -11.85 -7.07 2.80
C ILE A 145 -13.23 -6.80 2.21
N GLY A 146 -13.69 -7.71 1.39
CA GLY A 146 -15.02 -7.67 0.79
C GLY A 146 -14.96 -7.58 -0.72
N PRO A 147 -16.11 -7.78 -1.37
CA PRO A 147 -16.17 -7.74 -2.82
C PRO A 147 -16.20 -6.30 -3.33
N TYR A 148 -15.50 -6.02 -4.41
CA TYR A 148 -15.70 -4.82 -5.22
C TYR A 148 -16.98 -4.94 -6.06
N LYS A 149 -18.12 -5.03 -5.37
CA LYS A 149 -19.47 -5.05 -5.98
C LYS A 149 -20.25 -3.79 -5.57
N PRO A 150 -20.92 -3.09 -6.48
CA PRO A 150 -21.71 -1.92 -6.16
C PRO A 150 -22.65 -2.15 -4.98
N PHE A 151 -22.69 -1.18 -4.07
CA PHE A 151 -23.52 -1.15 -2.86
C PHE A 151 -23.27 -2.29 -1.85
N LYS A 152 -22.26 -3.15 -2.07
CA LYS A 152 -21.75 -4.07 -1.05
C LYS A 152 -20.68 -3.38 -0.20
N ARG A 153 -20.54 -3.84 1.04
CA ARG A 153 -19.59 -3.24 2.00
C ARG A 153 -18.18 -3.70 1.70
N LEU A 154 -17.28 -2.73 1.52
CA LEU A 154 -15.84 -2.91 1.48
C LEU A 154 -15.25 -2.42 2.80
N LYS A 155 -14.48 -3.23 3.50
CA LYS A 155 -13.77 -2.82 4.72
C LYS A 155 -12.31 -2.53 4.36
N VAL A 156 -11.77 -1.44 4.90
CA VAL A 156 -10.34 -1.11 4.87
C VAL A 156 -9.87 -1.02 6.31
N VAL A 157 -9.00 -1.92 6.72
CA VAL A 157 -8.57 -2.07 8.10
C VAL A 157 -7.07 -1.78 8.20
N TYR A 158 -6.71 -0.77 8.98
CA TYR A 158 -5.32 -0.45 9.31
C TYR A 158 -4.98 -1.08 10.65
N GLY A 159 -4.05 -2.02 10.67
CA GLY A 159 -3.59 -2.70 11.88
C GLY A 159 -2.62 -1.86 12.72
N SER A 160 -2.25 -2.37 13.87
CA SER A 160 -1.18 -1.81 14.68
C SER A 160 0.16 -1.86 13.95
N PRO A 161 1.11 -0.95 14.25
CA PRO A 161 2.44 -1.01 13.68
C PRO A 161 3.12 -2.37 13.89
N VAL A 162 3.74 -2.88 12.83
CA VAL A 162 4.53 -4.11 12.91
C VAL A 162 5.85 -3.81 13.59
N ASP A 163 6.23 -4.62 14.59
CA ASP A 163 7.54 -4.52 15.22
C ASP A 163 8.64 -5.01 14.26
N MET A 164 9.34 -4.05 13.65
CA MET A 164 10.45 -4.32 12.76
C MET A 164 11.80 -4.40 13.48
N GLU A 165 11.87 -4.02 14.76
CA GLU A 165 13.12 -4.03 15.51
C GLU A 165 13.63 -5.44 15.73
N HIS A 166 12.74 -6.38 16.04
CA HIS A 166 13.06 -7.80 16.12
C HIS A 166 13.75 -8.32 14.84
N TYR A 167 13.23 -7.97 13.66
CA TYR A 167 13.81 -8.37 12.37
C TYR A 167 15.17 -7.71 12.09
N ARG A 168 15.39 -6.49 12.55
CA ARG A 168 16.68 -5.79 12.40
C ARG A 168 17.74 -6.41 13.31
N GLN A 169 17.41 -6.68 14.57
CA GLN A 169 18.34 -7.27 15.55
C GLN A 169 18.75 -8.68 15.18
N SER A 170 17.82 -9.51 14.70
CA SER A 170 18.09 -10.88 14.22
C SER A 170 18.80 -10.92 12.88
N LYS A 171 19.05 -9.76 12.22
CA LYS A 171 19.58 -9.67 10.85
C LYS A 171 18.76 -10.48 9.85
N ALA A 172 17.45 -10.48 10.03
CA ALA A 172 16.52 -11.21 9.17
C ALA A 172 16.68 -10.79 7.71
N SER A 173 16.44 -11.72 6.80
CA SER A 173 16.38 -11.44 5.37
C SER A 173 15.17 -10.56 5.03
N ALA A 174 15.24 -9.85 3.90
CA ALA A 174 14.10 -9.10 3.39
C ALA A 174 12.87 -9.98 3.10
N LYS A 175 13.08 -11.29 2.84
CA LYS A 175 11.99 -12.23 2.65
C LYS A 175 11.30 -12.54 3.98
N GLU A 176 12.03 -12.83 5.03
CA GLU A 176 11.48 -13.10 6.38
C GLU A 176 10.72 -11.88 6.92
N ALA A 177 11.26 -10.67 6.74
CA ALA A 177 10.56 -9.44 7.10
C ALA A 177 9.26 -9.24 6.31
N ALA A 178 9.25 -9.58 5.01
CA ALA A 178 8.06 -9.52 4.19
C ALA A 178 7.01 -10.57 4.59
N ASP A 179 7.44 -11.78 4.95
CA ASP A 179 6.56 -12.84 5.45
C ASP A 179 5.88 -12.42 6.76
N GLY A 180 6.62 -11.81 7.70
CA GLY A 180 6.04 -11.29 8.94
C GLY A 180 5.02 -10.16 8.70
N ILE A 181 5.27 -9.27 7.74
CA ILE A 181 4.28 -8.25 7.35
C ILE A 181 3.02 -8.90 6.79
N MET A 182 3.17 -9.95 5.96
CA MET A 182 2.02 -10.67 5.39
C MET A 182 1.22 -11.42 6.44
N GLU A 183 1.88 -11.96 7.45
CA GLU A 183 1.20 -12.61 8.59
C GLU A 183 0.27 -11.64 9.32
N GLU A 184 0.72 -10.41 9.58
CA GLU A 184 -0.12 -9.38 10.19
C GLU A 184 -1.31 -8.99 9.30
N ILE A 185 -1.13 -8.91 7.96
CA ILE A 185 -2.23 -8.69 7.02
C ILE A 185 -3.23 -9.86 7.06
N SER A 186 -2.75 -11.12 7.14
CA SER A 186 -3.61 -12.30 7.28
C SER A 186 -4.47 -12.25 8.54
N LYS A 187 -3.86 -11.94 9.68
CA LYS A 187 -4.56 -11.77 10.96
C LYS A 187 -5.67 -10.72 10.88
N LEU A 188 -5.41 -9.59 10.20
CA LEU A 188 -6.42 -8.55 9.99
C LEU A 188 -7.59 -9.07 9.14
N ILE A 189 -7.31 -9.81 8.07
CA ILE A 189 -8.34 -10.40 7.21
C ILE A 189 -9.19 -11.36 8.03
N GLU A 190 -8.59 -12.34 8.72
CA GLU A 190 -9.27 -13.35 9.52
C GLU A 190 -10.17 -12.73 10.60
N THR A 191 -9.67 -11.70 11.29
CA THR A 191 -10.38 -11.02 12.36
C THR A 191 -11.58 -10.23 11.85
N HIS A 192 -11.52 -9.67 10.64
CA HIS A 192 -12.51 -8.72 10.15
C HIS A 192 -13.34 -9.25 8.97
N GLN A 193 -13.11 -10.49 8.52
CA GLN A 193 -13.84 -11.09 7.39
C GLN A 193 -15.28 -11.44 7.75
N LYS A 194 -15.60 -11.58 9.04
CA LYS A 194 -16.94 -11.85 9.58
C LYS A 194 -17.90 -10.68 9.48
#